data_710573b0345e593c318851abd54a7830
#
_entry.id   710573b0345e593c318851abd54a7830
#
_cell.length_a   1.000
_cell.length_b   1.000
_cell.length_c   1.000
_cell.angle_alpha   90.00
_cell.angle_beta   90.00
_cell.angle_gamma   90.00
#
_symmetry.space_group_name_H-M   'P 1'
#
loop_
_entity.id
_entity.type
_entity.pdbx_description
1 polymer ?
#
loop_
_entity_poly.entity_id
_entity_poly.type
_entity_poly.pdbx_seq_one_letter_code
_entity_poly.pdbx_strand_id
1 'polypeptide(L)'
;MASGLPMESRTGRNNQRYGPEGERLVAGVVPLNAAKTHVLLIQSTRRNAWVLPKGGWETDEECIQAAQREAWEEAGIVCTVDYDLGQITETRTAKQISKNAPKALYQFFQVTVTSEETEWPERHKRNRKWATYSEAKHDLQERPELLQALERCTIQR
;
A
#
# COMPACT_ATOMS: atom_id res chain seq x y z
N MET A 1 0.09 -15.66 -17.61
CA MET A 1 -0.70 -14.86 -18.55
C MET A 1 -1.24 -13.62 -17.87
N ALA A 2 -1.13 -12.50 -18.53
CA ALA A 2 -1.66 -11.26 -17.95
C ALA A 2 -3.17 -11.39 -17.72
N SER A 3 -3.63 -10.86 -16.61
CA SER A 3 -5.02 -10.97 -16.16
C SER A 3 -5.99 -10.04 -16.89
N GLY A 4 -5.56 -9.34 -17.95
CA GLY A 4 -6.36 -8.32 -18.61
C GLY A 4 -6.43 -7.01 -17.84
N LEU A 5 -5.65 -6.86 -16.77
CA LEU A 5 -5.60 -5.65 -15.99
C LEU A 5 -4.83 -4.56 -16.72
N PRO A 6 -5.15 -3.28 -16.46
CA PRO A 6 -4.45 -2.17 -17.10
C PRO A 6 -2.95 -2.21 -16.86
N MET A 7 -2.16 -1.87 -17.88
CA MET A 7 -0.69 -1.84 -17.78
C MET A 7 -0.14 -0.45 -17.51
N GLU A 8 -1.00 0.53 -17.28
CA GLU A 8 -0.59 1.88 -16.91
C GLU A 8 -1.10 2.23 -15.52
N SER A 9 -0.24 2.82 -14.70
CA SER A 9 -0.65 3.38 -13.43
C SER A 9 -1.45 4.66 -13.64
N ARG A 10 -2.44 4.89 -12.78
CA ARG A 10 -3.09 6.19 -12.71
C ARG A 10 -2.09 7.19 -12.12
N THR A 11 -2.07 8.38 -12.69
CA THR A 11 -1.13 9.44 -12.29
C THR A 11 -1.87 10.73 -12.00
N GLY A 12 -1.21 11.63 -11.24
CA GLY A 12 -1.76 12.93 -10.90
C GLY A 12 -2.76 12.86 -9.76
N ARG A 13 -3.36 14.00 -9.45
CA ARG A 13 -4.28 14.12 -8.31
C ARG A 13 -5.63 14.73 -8.67
N ASN A 14 -5.99 14.75 -9.95
CA ASN A 14 -7.25 15.34 -10.38
C ASN A 14 -8.47 14.64 -9.77
N ASN A 15 -8.36 13.32 -9.54
CA ASN A 15 -9.43 12.52 -8.96
C ASN A 15 -9.17 12.12 -7.52
N GLN A 16 -8.12 12.65 -6.90
CA GLN A 16 -7.78 12.34 -5.51
C GLN A 16 -8.93 12.70 -4.58
N ARG A 17 -9.32 11.75 -3.73
CA ARG A 17 -10.33 11.96 -2.71
C ARG A 17 -9.70 12.57 -1.46
N TYR A 18 -10.39 13.54 -0.86
CA TYR A 18 -9.95 14.20 0.36
C TYR A 18 -11.00 14.04 1.45
N GLY A 19 -10.55 13.98 2.68
CA GLY A 19 -11.43 13.89 3.83
C GLY A 19 -12.00 15.25 4.24
N PRO A 20 -12.86 15.25 5.27
CA PRO A 20 -13.56 16.48 5.69
C PRO A 20 -12.64 17.57 6.24
N GLU A 21 -11.43 17.21 6.68
CA GLU A 21 -10.45 18.17 7.17
C GLU A 21 -9.35 18.45 6.15
N GLY A 22 -9.56 18.06 4.90
CA GLY A 22 -8.60 18.28 3.83
C GLY A 22 -7.50 17.24 3.76
N GLU A 23 -7.54 16.18 4.60
CA GLU A 23 -6.53 15.13 4.55
C GLU A 23 -6.63 14.35 3.22
N ARG A 24 -5.47 13.99 2.69
CA ARG A 24 -5.39 13.13 1.51
C ARG A 24 -5.71 11.69 1.91
N LEU A 25 -6.71 11.10 1.27
CA LEU A 25 -7.10 9.73 1.58
C LEU A 25 -6.25 8.74 0.78
N VAL A 26 -5.67 7.78 1.47
CA VAL A 26 -4.75 6.79 0.89
C VAL A 26 -5.27 5.39 1.22
N ALA A 27 -5.30 4.52 0.22
CA ALA A 27 -5.68 3.12 0.40
C ALA A 27 -4.45 2.24 0.16
N GLY A 28 -4.31 1.19 0.96
CA GLY A 28 -3.17 0.28 0.84
C GLY A 28 -3.48 -1.12 1.32
N VAL A 29 -2.51 -1.99 1.14
CA VAL A 29 -2.65 -3.41 1.51
C VAL A 29 -1.47 -3.88 2.35
N VAL A 30 -1.75 -4.88 3.20
CA VAL A 30 -0.74 -5.74 3.81
C VAL A 30 -0.89 -7.09 3.12
N PRO A 31 -0.07 -7.36 2.08
CA PRO A 31 -0.29 -8.55 1.25
C PRO A 31 0.46 -9.76 1.81
N LEU A 32 -0.30 -10.73 2.27
CA LEU A 32 0.25 -11.95 2.85
C LEU A 32 0.18 -13.12 1.87
N ASN A 33 1.11 -14.07 2.03
CA ASN A 33 0.99 -15.36 1.37
C ASN A 33 -0.15 -16.17 2.01
N ALA A 34 -0.57 -17.25 1.37
CA ALA A 34 -1.69 -18.07 1.85
C ALA A 34 -1.43 -18.62 3.26
N ALA A 35 -0.19 -18.98 3.57
CA ALA A 35 0.20 -19.51 4.87
C ALA A 35 0.31 -18.45 5.97
N LYS A 36 0.24 -17.16 5.60
CA LYS A 36 0.38 -16.02 6.51
C LYS A 36 1.73 -15.98 7.23
N THR A 37 2.77 -16.45 6.56
CA THR A 37 4.14 -16.46 7.10
C THR A 37 4.98 -15.30 6.60
N HIS A 38 4.61 -14.72 5.46
CA HIS A 38 5.38 -13.67 4.79
C HIS A 38 4.47 -12.59 4.27
N VAL A 39 4.99 -11.37 4.26
CA VAL A 39 4.33 -10.20 3.69
C VAL A 39 5.15 -9.71 2.49
N LEU A 40 4.47 -9.30 1.43
CA LEU A 40 5.14 -8.77 0.24
C LEU A 40 5.39 -7.28 0.42
N LEU A 41 6.65 -6.88 0.25
CA LEU A 41 7.08 -5.49 0.30
C LEU A 41 7.59 -5.07 -1.07
N ILE A 42 7.51 -3.77 -1.35
CA ILE A 42 8.03 -3.16 -2.57
C ILE A 42 8.99 -2.03 -2.22
N GLN A 43 9.86 -1.68 -3.16
CA GLN A 43 10.75 -0.54 -2.97
C GLN A 43 10.04 0.77 -3.25
N SER A 44 10.25 1.75 -2.38
CA SER A 44 9.82 3.11 -2.60
C SER A 44 10.64 3.73 -3.75
N THR A 45 9.98 4.46 -4.65
CA THR A 45 10.66 5.12 -5.76
C THR A 45 11.50 6.32 -5.31
N ARG A 46 11.23 6.86 -4.13
CA ARG A 46 11.91 8.07 -3.63
C ARG A 46 13.10 7.78 -2.75
N ARG A 47 13.01 6.77 -1.87
CA ARG A 47 14.01 6.53 -0.82
C ARG A 47 14.69 5.19 -0.92
N ASN A 48 14.34 4.41 -1.93
CA ASN A 48 14.86 3.05 -2.09
C ASN A 48 14.61 2.18 -0.85
N ALA A 49 13.61 2.55 -0.05
CA ALA A 49 13.23 1.82 1.17
C ALA A 49 12.11 0.84 0.86
N TRP A 50 12.01 -0.21 1.66
CA TRP A 50 10.93 -1.18 1.54
C TRP A 50 9.66 -0.64 2.18
N VAL A 51 8.54 -0.74 1.48
CA VAL A 51 7.24 -0.21 1.92
C VAL A 51 6.11 -1.17 1.55
N LEU A 52 4.92 -0.90 2.06
CA LEU A 52 3.70 -1.59 1.66
C LEU A 52 3.10 -0.92 0.41
N PRO A 53 2.43 -1.68 -0.47
CA PRO A 53 1.73 -1.09 -1.62
C PRO A 53 0.59 -0.18 -1.14
N LYS A 54 0.56 1.06 -1.61
CA LYS A 54 -0.44 2.05 -1.23
C LYS A 54 -0.41 3.24 -2.16
N GLY A 55 -1.51 3.95 -2.24
CA GLY A 55 -1.57 5.19 -3.01
C GLY A 55 -2.91 5.89 -2.84
N GLY A 56 -3.09 6.98 -3.56
CA GLY A 56 -4.29 7.81 -3.46
C GLY A 56 -5.57 7.06 -3.80
N TRP A 57 -6.54 7.19 -2.94
CA TRP A 57 -7.89 6.70 -3.17
C TRP A 57 -8.64 7.76 -4.00
N GLU A 58 -9.13 7.37 -5.17
CA GLU A 58 -9.76 8.31 -6.10
C GLU A 58 -11.28 8.33 -5.97
N THR A 59 -11.89 9.41 -6.47
CA THR A 59 -13.33 9.66 -6.26
C THR A 59 -14.22 8.69 -7.02
N ASP A 60 -13.70 8.01 -8.04
CA ASP A 60 -14.47 7.08 -8.86
C ASP A 60 -14.41 5.63 -8.39
N GLU A 61 -13.85 5.38 -7.21
CA GLU A 61 -13.67 4.02 -6.73
C GLU A 61 -14.03 3.86 -5.25
N GLU A 62 -14.37 2.64 -4.85
CA GLU A 62 -14.48 2.26 -3.46
C GLU A 62 -13.08 2.10 -2.86
N CYS A 63 -12.96 2.20 -1.52
CA CYS A 63 -11.65 2.10 -0.87
C CYS A 63 -10.97 0.75 -1.16
N ILE A 64 -11.71 -0.34 -1.09
CA ILE A 64 -11.20 -1.69 -1.42
C ILE A 64 -10.66 -1.73 -2.85
N GLN A 65 -11.40 -1.14 -3.79
CA GLN A 65 -10.97 -1.09 -5.19
C GLN A 65 -9.67 -0.31 -5.35
N ALA A 66 -9.57 0.82 -4.65
CA ALA A 66 -8.35 1.63 -4.66
C ALA A 66 -7.17 0.83 -4.12
N ALA A 67 -7.35 0.12 -3.01
CA ALA A 67 -6.30 -0.70 -2.41
C ALA A 67 -5.84 -1.81 -3.37
N GLN A 68 -6.78 -2.52 -4.00
CA GLN A 68 -6.45 -3.57 -4.97
C GLN A 68 -5.77 -3.01 -6.22
N ARG A 69 -6.20 -1.84 -6.68
CA ARG A 69 -5.58 -1.16 -7.81
C ARG A 69 -4.14 -0.79 -7.50
N GLU A 70 -3.89 -0.21 -6.34
CA GLU A 70 -2.53 0.15 -5.93
C GLU A 70 -1.65 -1.09 -5.79
N ALA A 71 -2.19 -2.18 -5.25
CA ALA A 71 -1.47 -3.45 -5.16
C ALA A 71 -1.06 -3.96 -6.55
N TRP A 72 -1.94 -3.83 -7.52
CA TRP A 72 -1.63 -4.20 -8.90
C TRP A 72 -0.59 -3.27 -9.53
N GLU A 73 -0.83 -1.94 -9.45
CA GLU A 73 0.04 -0.97 -10.12
C GLU A 73 1.46 -1.00 -9.57
N GLU A 74 1.61 -1.06 -8.25
CA GLU A 74 2.91 -0.98 -7.60
C GLU A 74 3.61 -2.33 -7.47
N ALA A 75 2.88 -3.40 -7.21
CA ALA A 75 3.46 -4.69 -6.84
C ALA A 75 3.19 -5.82 -7.82
N GLY A 76 2.29 -5.64 -8.78
CA GLY A 76 1.98 -6.68 -9.75
C GLY A 76 1.27 -7.88 -9.15
N ILE A 77 0.49 -7.67 -8.10
CA ILE A 77 -0.23 -8.74 -7.43
C ILE A 77 -1.73 -8.64 -7.63
N VAL A 78 -2.36 -9.80 -7.78
CA VAL A 78 -3.80 -9.96 -7.70
C VAL A 78 -4.08 -10.57 -6.33
N CYS A 79 -5.07 -10.04 -5.63
CA CYS A 79 -5.31 -10.44 -4.25
C CYS A 79 -6.78 -10.44 -3.89
N THR A 80 -7.12 -11.24 -2.87
CA THR A 80 -8.43 -11.22 -2.24
C THR A 80 -8.34 -10.50 -0.90
N VAL A 81 -9.38 -9.73 -0.57
CA VAL A 81 -9.39 -8.95 0.67
C VAL A 81 -9.90 -9.83 1.82
N ASP A 82 -9.12 -9.92 2.88
CA ASP A 82 -9.46 -10.71 4.05
C ASP A 82 -10.05 -9.85 5.17
N TYR A 83 -9.39 -8.72 5.50
CA TYR A 83 -9.81 -7.88 6.62
C TYR A 83 -9.55 -6.41 6.32
N ASP A 84 -10.46 -5.56 6.79
CA ASP A 84 -10.24 -4.12 6.86
C ASP A 84 -9.46 -3.86 8.16
N LEU A 85 -8.23 -3.35 8.03
CA LEU A 85 -7.39 -3.07 9.19
C LEU A 85 -7.62 -1.69 9.79
N GLY A 86 -8.55 -0.93 9.20
CA GLY A 86 -8.96 0.36 9.74
C GLY A 86 -8.09 1.51 9.25
N GLN A 87 -8.36 2.66 9.83
CA GLN A 87 -7.70 3.90 9.47
C GLN A 87 -6.47 4.15 10.34
N ILE A 88 -5.45 4.76 9.74
CA ILE A 88 -4.22 5.14 10.41
C ILE A 88 -3.90 6.57 10.01
N THR A 89 -3.80 7.45 11.01
CA THR A 89 -3.48 8.85 10.79
C THR A 89 -1.96 9.02 10.61
N GLU A 90 -1.58 9.89 9.69
CA GLU A 90 -0.18 10.23 9.51
C GLU A 90 0.39 10.85 10.78
N THR A 91 1.60 10.42 11.14
CA THR A 91 2.23 10.80 12.42
C THR A 91 3.26 11.91 12.30
N ARG A 92 3.54 12.40 11.07
CA ARG A 92 4.48 13.50 10.88
C ARG A 92 3.99 14.75 11.61
N THR A 93 4.93 15.46 12.25
CA THR A 93 4.61 16.73 12.90
C THR A 93 4.37 17.81 11.86
N ALA A 94 3.75 18.93 12.28
CA ALA A 94 3.52 20.06 11.38
C ALA A 94 4.82 20.59 10.75
N LYS A 95 5.95 20.45 11.44
CA LYS A 95 7.26 20.86 10.91
C LYS A 95 7.77 19.93 9.81
N GLN A 96 7.36 18.67 9.83
CA GLN A 96 7.78 17.66 8.87
C GLN A 96 6.87 17.62 7.64
N ILE A 97 5.70 18.23 7.72
CA ILE A 97 4.73 18.28 6.63
C ILE A 97 4.90 19.62 5.92
N SER A 98 5.13 19.59 4.59
CA SER A 98 5.17 20.79 3.78
C SER A 98 3.85 21.58 3.94
N LYS A 99 3.96 22.91 3.95
CA LYS A 99 2.79 23.78 4.07
C LYS A 99 1.69 23.48 3.03
N ASN A 100 2.09 22.98 1.87
CA ASN A 100 1.17 22.70 0.76
C ASN A 100 0.83 21.23 0.62
N ALA A 101 1.35 20.36 1.50
CA ALA A 101 1.08 18.94 1.45
C ALA A 101 0.06 18.59 2.55
N PRO A 102 -1.14 18.13 2.19
CA PRO A 102 -2.12 17.75 3.20
C PRO A 102 -1.63 16.52 3.98
N LYS A 103 -2.08 16.44 5.23
CA LYS A 103 -1.86 15.27 6.05
C LYS A 103 -2.55 14.08 5.39
N ALA A 104 -1.94 12.90 5.44
CA ALA A 104 -2.53 11.70 4.87
C ALA A 104 -3.33 10.94 5.92
N LEU A 105 -4.45 10.37 5.50
CA LEU A 105 -5.23 9.41 6.27
C LEU A 105 -5.23 8.11 5.50
N TYR A 106 -4.65 7.08 6.08
CA TYR A 106 -4.49 5.77 5.45
C TYR A 106 -5.62 4.84 5.85
N GLN A 107 -6.06 4.00 4.91
CA GLN A 107 -6.88 2.84 5.25
C GLN A 107 -6.23 1.61 4.61
N PHE A 108 -5.90 0.62 5.44
CA PHE A 108 -5.21 -0.59 5.00
C PHE A 108 -6.13 -1.80 5.09
N PHE A 109 -5.92 -2.72 4.15
CA PHE A 109 -6.62 -4.01 4.12
C PHE A 109 -5.58 -5.12 4.15
N GLN A 110 -5.83 -6.14 4.96
CA GLN A 110 -5.07 -7.38 4.85
C GLN A 110 -5.61 -8.15 3.67
N VAL A 111 -4.72 -8.57 2.78
CA VAL A 111 -5.11 -9.32 1.59
C VAL A 111 -4.26 -10.58 1.46
N THR A 112 -4.82 -11.58 0.77
CA THR A 112 -4.08 -12.79 0.39
C THR A 112 -3.70 -12.66 -1.07
N VAL A 113 -2.42 -12.81 -1.37
CA VAL A 113 -1.92 -12.77 -2.74
C VAL A 113 -2.30 -14.06 -3.45
N THR A 114 -3.06 -13.95 -4.53
CA THR A 114 -3.49 -15.09 -5.33
C THR A 114 -2.65 -15.26 -6.58
N SER A 115 -1.98 -14.19 -7.03
CA SER A 115 -1.12 -14.24 -8.20
C SER A 115 -0.07 -13.15 -8.12
N GLU A 116 1.18 -13.50 -8.45
CA GLU A 116 2.28 -12.55 -8.68
C GLU A 116 2.59 -12.55 -10.17
N GLU A 117 2.29 -11.46 -10.84
CA GLU A 117 2.53 -11.36 -12.27
C GLU A 117 3.96 -10.94 -12.55
N THR A 118 4.50 -11.32 -13.71
CA THR A 118 5.86 -10.96 -14.12
C THR A 118 5.91 -9.60 -14.80
N GLU A 119 4.78 -9.12 -15.27
CA GLU A 119 4.65 -7.82 -15.92
C GLU A 119 3.55 -7.02 -15.25
N TRP A 120 3.86 -5.83 -14.80
CA TRP A 120 2.88 -4.92 -14.19
C TRP A 120 3.31 -3.47 -14.42
N PRO A 121 2.41 -2.47 -14.18
CA PRO A 121 2.70 -1.08 -14.57
C PRO A 121 4.03 -0.52 -14.05
N GLU A 122 4.37 -0.77 -12.78
CA GLU A 122 5.58 -0.17 -12.19
C GLU A 122 6.73 -1.14 -12.01
N ARG A 123 6.71 -2.26 -12.74
CA ARG A 123 7.76 -3.28 -12.67
C ARG A 123 9.17 -2.71 -12.85
N HIS A 124 9.33 -1.77 -13.75
CA HIS A 124 10.64 -1.18 -14.07
C HIS A 124 11.12 -0.17 -13.02
N LYS A 125 10.25 0.21 -12.09
CA LYS A 125 10.56 1.23 -11.08
C LYS A 125 10.91 0.66 -9.72
N ARG A 126 10.50 -0.57 -9.43
CA ARG A 126 10.65 -1.12 -8.08
C ARG A 126 10.80 -2.63 -8.09
N ASN A 127 11.60 -3.12 -7.15
CA ASN A 127 11.67 -4.53 -6.84
C ASN A 127 10.60 -4.88 -5.80
N ARG A 128 10.33 -6.15 -5.65
CA ARG A 128 9.44 -6.67 -4.61
C ARG A 128 10.12 -7.86 -3.94
N LYS A 129 9.75 -8.10 -2.69
CA LYS A 129 10.26 -9.24 -1.92
C LYS A 129 9.24 -9.73 -0.92
N TRP A 130 9.35 -10.99 -0.55
CA TRP A 130 8.62 -11.56 0.56
C TRP A 130 9.47 -11.45 1.82
N ALA A 131 8.87 -10.99 2.91
CA ALA A 131 9.56 -10.77 4.19
C ALA A 131 8.81 -11.45 5.32
N THR A 132 9.55 -12.02 6.28
CA THR A 132 8.95 -12.47 7.53
C THR A 132 8.48 -11.26 8.33
N TYR A 133 7.70 -11.50 9.41
CA TYR A 133 7.27 -10.41 10.28
C TYR A 133 8.46 -9.62 10.82
N SER A 134 9.49 -10.30 11.32
CA SER A 134 10.62 -9.57 11.91
C SER A 134 11.43 -8.80 10.86
N GLU A 135 11.59 -9.32 9.66
CA GLU A 135 12.23 -8.60 8.57
C GLU A 135 11.40 -7.36 8.17
N ALA A 136 10.09 -7.53 8.03
CA ALA A 136 9.20 -6.42 7.66
C ALA A 136 9.16 -5.35 8.75
N LYS A 137 9.14 -5.76 10.01
CA LYS A 137 9.17 -4.84 11.15
C LYS A 137 10.44 -3.98 11.10
N HIS A 138 11.57 -4.58 10.80
CA HIS A 138 12.83 -3.85 10.63
C HIS A 138 12.74 -2.89 9.44
N ASP A 139 12.27 -3.38 8.30
CA ASP A 139 12.19 -2.57 7.08
C ASP A 139 11.24 -1.38 7.19
N LEU A 140 10.17 -1.52 7.97
CA LEU A 140 9.12 -0.49 8.09
C LEU A 140 9.30 0.43 9.29
N GLN A 141 10.36 0.27 10.07
CA GLN A 141 10.53 0.98 11.36
C GLN A 141 10.51 2.50 11.23
N GLU A 142 10.92 3.04 10.08
CA GLU A 142 10.93 4.50 9.86
C GLU A 142 9.63 5.05 9.27
N ARG A 143 8.65 4.18 9.06
CA ARG A 143 7.33 4.55 8.57
C ARG A 143 6.27 4.05 9.57
N PRO A 144 6.03 4.83 10.65
CA PRO A 144 5.14 4.38 11.73
C PRO A 144 3.74 3.95 11.27
N GLU A 145 3.17 4.59 10.25
CA GLU A 145 1.86 4.22 9.72
C GLU A 145 1.88 2.84 9.07
N LEU A 146 2.95 2.52 8.36
CA LEU A 146 3.08 1.22 7.69
C LEU A 146 3.36 0.14 8.72
N LEU A 147 4.21 0.44 9.71
CA LEU A 147 4.46 -0.48 10.80
C LEU A 147 3.18 -0.79 11.57
N GLN A 148 2.36 0.23 11.82
CA GLN A 148 1.08 0.05 12.51
C GLN A 148 0.15 -0.88 11.70
N ALA A 149 0.12 -0.75 10.38
CA ALA A 149 -0.67 -1.64 9.53
C ALA A 149 -0.18 -3.08 9.65
N LEU A 150 1.14 -3.29 9.62
CA LEU A 150 1.74 -4.61 9.83
C LEU A 150 1.35 -5.20 11.18
N GLU A 151 1.40 -4.39 12.24
CA GLU A 151 1.06 -4.84 13.59
C GLU A 151 -0.41 -5.26 13.74
N ARG A 152 -1.29 -4.69 12.93
CA ARG A 152 -2.73 -5.01 12.95
C ARG A 152 -3.08 -6.27 12.18
N CYS A 153 -2.19 -6.77 11.33
CA CYS A 153 -2.48 -7.93 10.49
C CYS A 153 -2.24 -9.26 11.23
N THR A 154 -2.64 -10.36 10.60
CA THR A 154 -2.57 -11.69 11.21
C THR A 154 -1.34 -12.50 10.80
N ILE A 155 -0.28 -11.84 10.33
CA ILE A 155 0.96 -12.52 9.97
C ILE A 155 1.55 -13.25 11.19
N GLN A 156 2.09 -14.43 10.98
CA GLN A 156 2.80 -15.18 12.02
C GLN A 156 4.07 -14.42 12.45
N ARG A 157 4.29 -14.36 13.75
CA ARG A 157 5.40 -13.59 14.34
C ARG A 157 6.49 -14.43 14.95
#